data_7928b81e6389ed7011ee9d757ec970db
#
_entry.id   7928b81e6389ed7011ee9d757ec970db
#
_cell.length_a   1.000
_cell.length_b   1.000
_cell.length_c   1.000
_cell.angle_alpha   90.00
_cell.angle_beta   90.00
_cell.angle_gamma   90.00
#
_symmetry.space_group_name_H-M   'P 1'
#
loop_
_entity.id
_entity.type
_entity.pdbx_description
1 polymer ?
#
loop_
_entity_poly.entity_id
_entity_poly.type
_entity_poly.pdbx_seq_one_letter_code
_entity_poly.pdbx_strand_id
1 'polypeptide(L)'
;MKYDYLVVGSGLYGAVFAHEAKKKGKTCLVIDKRPHIGGNIYCENIEGINVHKYGAHIFHTSNKQVWDYINQFAEFNNYINSPVAIYKDELYNLPFNMNTFSKMWNIKTPQEAKDMIAKQVAETGITEPKNLEEQGLSLVGKDVFEKLVKGYTEKQWGRVCKDLPAFIIKRLPVRFTFDNNYFNDRYQGIPIGGYTKIIEKMLDGIEVKTDTDYFEFIKENPDIAEKTLFTGMIDEYFGYKLGALEYRSVRFETEVLDTDNYQGNAVVNYTEREVPYTRIIEHKHFEFGKQEKTVISREYSSEWKVGMEPYYPVNNEQNNKLFEEYRKLADQEKNVIFGGRLGNYKYYDMDKVIEAALEMVAEEL
;
A
#
# COMPACT_ATOMS: atom_id res chain seq x y z
N MET A 1 30.17 18.06 10.02
CA MET A 1 29.82 17.32 11.24
C MET A 1 29.45 15.93 10.82
N LYS A 2 29.96 14.87 11.43
CA LYS A 2 29.62 13.51 11.05
C LYS A 2 28.41 13.07 11.88
N TYR A 3 27.40 12.49 11.20
CA TYR A 3 26.22 11.89 11.84
C TYR A 3 26.49 10.43 12.23
N ASP A 4 25.77 9.91 13.22
CA ASP A 4 25.76 8.46 13.48
C ASP A 4 25.08 7.72 12.31
N TYR A 5 23.97 8.29 11.81
CA TYR A 5 23.20 7.66 10.72
C TYR A 5 22.83 8.65 9.60
N LEU A 6 23.03 8.22 8.35
CA LEU A 6 22.35 8.75 7.19
C LEU A 6 21.11 7.89 6.91
N VAL A 7 19.92 8.46 7.00
CA VAL A 7 18.65 7.78 6.70
C VAL A 7 18.18 8.18 5.31
N VAL A 8 18.17 7.24 4.39
CA VAL A 8 17.75 7.44 3.00
C VAL A 8 16.30 7.05 2.85
N GLY A 9 15.44 8.03 2.66
CA GLY A 9 13.98 7.95 2.61
C GLY A 9 13.31 8.43 3.89
N SER A 10 12.52 9.50 3.76
CA SER A 10 11.73 10.12 4.83
C SER A 10 10.31 9.53 4.96
N GLY A 11 10.09 8.35 4.38
CA GLY A 11 8.85 7.60 4.56
C GLY A 11 8.72 7.05 5.99
N LEU A 12 7.60 6.36 6.26
CA LEU A 12 7.27 5.88 7.61
C LEU A 12 8.38 5.03 8.25
N TYR A 13 9.06 4.16 7.50
CA TYR A 13 10.15 3.34 8.01
C TYR A 13 11.35 4.17 8.48
N GLY A 14 11.83 5.07 7.60
CA GLY A 14 12.97 5.94 7.92
C GLY A 14 12.66 6.92 9.04
N ALA A 15 11.43 7.46 9.08
CA ALA A 15 11.00 8.38 10.13
C ALA A 15 10.93 7.71 11.50
N VAL A 16 10.39 6.48 11.59
CA VAL A 16 10.39 5.70 12.85
C VAL A 16 11.82 5.44 13.32
N PHE A 17 12.69 4.96 12.43
CA PHE A 17 14.10 4.71 12.79
C PHE A 17 14.80 5.98 13.29
N ALA A 18 14.71 7.09 12.54
CA ALA A 18 15.36 8.34 12.91
C ALA A 18 14.84 8.89 14.25
N HIS A 19 13.52 8.79 14.48
CA HIS A 19 12.89 9.18 15.75
C HIS A 19 13.45 8.39 16.93
N GLU A 20 13.46 7.08 16.83
CA GLU A 20 13.95 6.21 17.91
C GLU A 20 15.47 6.33 18.11
N ALA A 21 16.25 6.51 17.03
CA ALA A 21 17.68 6.78 17.11
C ALA A 21 17.96 8.08 17.89
N LYS A 22 17.21 9.15 17.58
CA LYS A 22 17.29 10.42 18.33
C LYS A 22 16.97 10.22 19.82
N LYS A 23 15.94 9.48 20.17
CA LYS A 23 15.59 9.16 21.57
C LYS A 23 16.72 8.44 22.32
N LYS A 24 17.54 7.67 21.60
CA LYS A 24 18.73 7.00 22.12
C LYS A 24 20.01 7.88 22.05
N GLY A 25 19.87 9.16 21.74
CA GLY A 25 20.97 10.13 21.71
C GLY A 25 21.84 10.08 20.46
N LYS A 26 21.37 9.39 19.39
CA LYS A 26 22.05 9.33 18.11
C LYS A 26 21.70 10.53 17.23
N THR A 27 22.64 10.92 16.40
CA THR A 27 22.47 11.98 15.40
C THR A 27 22.14 11.41 14.04
N CYS A 28 21.06 11.92 13.41
CA CYS A 28 20.63 11.47 12.09
C CYS A 28 20.57 12.65 11.12
N LEU A 29 20.97 12.39 9.87
CA LEU A 29 20.60 13.18 8.70
C LEU A 29 19.62 12.34 7.88
N VAL A 30 18.44 12.87 7.63
CA VAL A 30 17.45 12.22 6.75
C VAL A 30 17.48 12.90 5.38
N ILE A 31 17.57 12.12 4.32
CA ILE A 31 17.49 12.63 2.94
C ILE A 31 16.34 11.94 2.19
N ASP A 32 15.68 12.67 1.29
CA ASP A 32 14.66 12.12 0.42
C ASP A 32 14.78 12.72 -0.98
N LYS A 33 14.65 11.89 -2.01
CA LYS A 33 14.68 12.32 -3.41
C LYS A 33 13.46 13.17 -3.80
N ARG A 34 12.33 13.03 -3.09
CA ARG A 34 11.11 13.79 -3.30
C ARG A 34 11.20 15.18 -2.67
N PRO A 35 10.41 16.16 -3.18
CA PRO A 35 10.37 17.52 -2.61
C PRO A 35 9.61 17.63 -1.27
N HIS A 36 9.21 16.51 -0.70
CA HIS A 36 8.44 16.44 0.54
C HIS A 36 8.83 15.20 1.36
N ILE A 37 8.58 15.24 2.64
CA ILE A 37 8.68 14.11 3.56
C ILE A 37 7.45 13.20 3.47
N GLY A 38 7.48 12.03 4.12
CA GLY A 38 6.33 11.14 4.30
C GLY A 38 6.27 10.00 3.29
N GLY A 39 7.12 10.01 2.25
CA GLY A 39 7.12 8.93 1.27
C GLY A 39 5.73 8.72 0.67
N ASN A 40 5.25 7.47 0.63
CA ASN A 40 3.95 7.15 0.05
C ASN A 40 2.75 7.57 0.90
N ILE A 41 2.93 7.89 2.19
CA ILE A 41 1.83 8.36 3.04
C ILE A 41 1.72 9.89 3.09
N TYR A 42 2.48 10.60 2.23
CA TYR A 42 2.38 12.05 2.12
C TYR A 42 0.96 12.49 1.74
N CYS A 43 0.43 13.46 2.49
CA CYS A 43 -0.82 14.14 2.21
C CYS A 43 -0.54 15.59 1.81
N GLU A 44 -1.12 16.00 0.68
CA GLU A 44 -1.12 17.37 0.20
C GLU A 44 -2.44 18.04 0.58
N ASN A 45 -2.40 19.25 1.13
CA ASN A 45 -3.63 19.98 1.43
C ASN A 45 -4.12 20.74 0.18
N ILE A 46 -5.28 20.36 -0.34
CA ILE A 46 -5.93 21.00 -1.49
C ILE A 46 -7.36 21.37 -1.08
N GLU A 47 -7.73 22.62 -1.18
CA GLU A 47 -9.05 23.17 -0.80
C GLU A 47 -9.45 22.79 0.66
N GLY A 48 -8.48 22.70 1.57
CA GLY A 48 -8.71 22.29 2.95
C GLY A 48 -8.96 20.77 3.15
N ILE A 49 -8.68 19.97 2.13
CA ILE A 49 -8.80 18.51 2.15
C ILE A 49 -7.40 17.91 2.13
N ASN A 50 -7.12 16.96 3.03
CA ASN A 50 -5.88 16.20 3.03
C ASN A 50 -5.94 15.10 1.96
N VAL A 51 -5.32 15.38 0.82
CA VAL A 51 -5.27 14.48 -0.34
C VAL A 51 -4.15 13.49 -0.16
N HIS A 52 -4.46 12.19 -0.12
CA HIS A 52 -3.48 11.11 -0.10
C HIS A 52 -2.83 11.00 -1.48
N LYS A 53 -1.67 11.65 -1.64
CA LYS A 53 -1.02 11.86 -2.95
C LYS A 53 -0.69 10.58 -3.70
N TYR A 54 -0.36 9.52 -2.97
CA TYR A 54 0.12 8.25 -3.50
C TYR A 54 -0.84 7.09 -3.25
N GLY A 55 -2.13 7.37 -3.20
CA GLY A 55 -3.20 6.38 -3.04
C GLY A 55 -3.82 6.38 -1.64
N ALA A 56 -4.95 5.71 -1.55
CA ALA A 56 -5.69 5.60 -0.29
C ALA A 56 -4.87 4.85 0.76
N HIS A 57 -4.60 5.51 1.86
CA HIS A 57 -3.94 4.93 3.02
C HIS A 57 -4.89 5.00 4.21
N ILE A 58 -5.28 3.84 4.73
CA ILE A 58 -6.09 3.70 5.94
C ILE A 58 -5.23 2.92 6.95
N PHE A 59 -4.99 3.51 8.11
CA PHE A 59 -4.23 2.81 9.15
C PHE A 59 -5.12 1.76 9.81
N HIS A 60 -4.62 0.54 9.91
CA HIS A 60 -5.28 -0.56 10.61
C HIS A 60 -4.24 -1.50 11.22
N THR A 61 -4.56 -2.08 12.35
CA THR A 61 -3.71 -3.06 13.03
C THR A 61 -4.49 -3.82 14.12
N SER A 62 -4.09 -5.04 14.38
CA SER A 62 -4.49 -5.78 15.59
C SER A 62 -3.41 -5.75 16.69
N ASN A 63 -2.23 -5.21 16.37
CA ASN A 63 -1.11 -5.05 17.31
C ASN A 63 -1.31 -3.79 18.17
N LYS A 64 -1.63 -3.99 19.46
CA LYS A 64 -1.82 -2.89 20.39
C LYS A 64 -0.56 -2.02 20.57
N GLN A 65 0.62 -2.60 20.53
CA GLN A 65 1.87 -1.83 20.70
C GLN A 65 2.07 -0.86 19.55
N VAL A 66 1.81 -1.29 18.31
CA VAL A 66 1.87 -0.43 17.11
C VAL A 66 0.79 0.65 17.17
N TRP A 67 -0.43 0.30 17.59
CA TRP A 67 -1.50 1.27 17.77
C TRP A 67 -1.14 2.34 18.80
N ASP A 68 -0.64 1.93 19.97
CA ASP A 68 -0.22 2.85 21.02
C ASP A 68 0.99 3.69 20.57
N TYR A 69 1.89 3.13 19.77
CA TYR A 69 3.05 3.84 19.23
C TYR A 69 2.62 4.97 18.29
N ILE A 70 1.79 4.66 17.28
CA ILE A 70 1.40 5.67 16.28
C ILE A 70 0.51 6.78 16.88
N ASN A 71 -0.28 6.46 17.91
CA ASN A 71 -1.10 7.44 18.62
C ASN A 71 -0.29 8.45 19.46
N GLN A 72 1.01 8.27 19.64
CA GLN A 72 1.87 9.31 20.21
C GLN A 72 2.05 10.50 19.26
N PHE A 73 1.85 10.30 17.97
CA PHE A 73 2.11 11.30 16.92
C PHE A 73 0.84 11.92 16.34
N ALA A 74 -0.30 11.25 16.43
CA ALA A 74 -1.57 11.76 15.94
C ALA A 74 -2.75 11.19 16.73
N GLU A 75 -3.86 11.93 16.75
CA GLU A 75 -5.17 11.41 17.08
C GLU A 75 -5.79 10.79 15.84
N PHE A 76 -6.35 9.60 15.97
CA PHE A 76 -7.04 8.92 14.87
C PHE A 76 -8.55 9.07 15.01
N ASN A 77 -9.22 9.31 13.91
CA ASN A 77 -10.68 9.31 13.88
C ASN A 77 -11.25 7.88 13.86
N ASN A 78 -12.55 7.77 13.81
CA ASN A 78 -13.27 6.50 13.76
C ASN A 78 -13.65 6.06 12.34
N TYR A 79 -12.88 6.44 11.33
CA TYR A 79 -13.12 6.02 9.95
C TYR A 79 -13.04 4.50 9.82
N ILE A 80 -14.07 3.91 9.23
CA ILE A 80 -14.15 2.49 8.90
C ILE A 80 -14.08 2.35 7.38
N ASN A 81 -13.10 1.61 6.88
CA ASN A 81 -12.95 1.39 5.46
C ASN A 81 -14.05 0.45 4.93
N SER A 82 -14.96 0.99 4.16
CA SER A 82 -16.10 0.26 3.57
C SER A 82 -16.20 0.58 2.08
N PRO A 83 -15.23 0.11 1.26
CA PRO A 83 -15.24 0.39 -0.17
C PRO A 83 -16.42 -0.28 -0.87
N VAL A 84 -16.81 0.26 -2.00
CA VAL A 84 -17.80 -0.32 -2.90
C VAL A 84 -17.17 -0.58 -4.27
N ALA A 85 -17.78 -1.46 -5.04
CA ALA A 85 -17.36 -1.77 -6.39
C ALA A 85 -18.49 -1.49 -7.39
N ILE A 86 -18.14 -0.86 -8.50
CA ILE A 86 -19.01 -0.68 -9.67
C ILE A 86 -18.58 -1.66 -10.75
N TYR A 87 -19.52 -2.44 -11.22
CA TYR A 87 -19.42 -3.29 -12.40
C TYR A 87 -20.57 -2.97 -13.34
N LYS A 88 -20.25 -2.30 -14.44
CA LYS A 88 -21.27 -1.74 -15.37
C LYS A 88 -22.22 -0.80 -14.64
N ASP A 89 -23.50 -1.11 -14.59
CA ASP A 89 -24.56 -0.40 -13.91
C ASP A 89 -24.90 -0.96 -12.51
N GLU A 90 -24.14 -1.93 -12.04
CA GLU A 90 -24.34 -2.59 -10.75
C GLU A 90 -23.33 -2.08 -9.69
N LEU A 91 -23.84 -1.82 -8.48
CA LEU A 91 -23.02 -1.42 -7.34
C LEU A 91 -23.03 -2.53 -6.28
N TYR A 92 -21.84 -2.90 -5.79
CA TYR A 92 -21.64 -3.97 -4.81
C TYR A 92 -20.84 -3.47 -3.62
N ASN A 93 -21.13 -4.01 -2.42
CA ASN A 93 -20.30 -3.80 -1.25
C ASN A 93 -19.05 -4.69 -1.27
N LEU A 94 -17.95 -4.18 -0.69
CA LEU A 94 -16.73 -4.91 -0.41
C LEU A 94 -16.42 -4.87 1.10
N PRO A 95 -15.74 -5.91 1.63
CA PRO A 95 -15.33 -7.17 1.00
C PRO A 95 -16.53 -8.01 0.57
N PHE A 96 -16.32 -9.14 -0.12
CA PHE A 96 -17.39 -10.04 -0.52
C PHE A 96 -18.13 -10.56 0.70
N ASN A 97 -19.30 -10.02 0.97
CA ASN A 97 -20.10 -10.30 2.16
C ASN A 97 -21.58 -10.50 1.81
N MET A 98 -22.43 -10.67 2.82
CA MET A 98 -23.85 -10.92 2.58
C MET A 98 -24.56 -9.78 1.84
N ASN A 99 -24.12 -8.52 1.97
CA ASN A 99 -24.66 -7.42 1.17
C ASN A 99 -24.32 -7.61 -0.32
N THR A 100 -23.09 -8.04 -0.62
CA THR A 100 -22.64 -8.37 -1.98
C THR A 100 -23.50 -9.51 -2.58
N PHE A 101 -23.65 -10.59 -1.84
CA PHE A 101 -24.35 -11.78 -2.31
C PHE A 101 -25.86 -11.57 -2.43
N SER A 102 -26.46 -10.85 -1.47
CA SER A 102 -27.89 -10.50 -1.52
C SER A 102 -28.20 -9.62 -2.72
N LYS A 103 -27.32 -8.67 -3.04
CA LYS A 103 -27.47 -7.85 -4.26
C LYS A 103 -27.28 -8.68 -5.53
N MET A 104 -26.29 -9.57 -5.55
CA MET A 104 -25.94 -10.34 -6.75
C MET A 104 -26.97 -11.42 -7.09
N TRP A 105 -27.49 -12.11 -6.09
CA TRP A 105 -28.33 -13.32 -6.26
C TRP A 105 -29.74 -13.21 -5.67
N ASN A 106 -30.12 -12.07 -5.10
CA ASN A 106 -31.39 -11.86 -4.40
C ASN A 106 -31.67 -12.92 -3.31
N ILE A 107 -30.63 -13.30 -2.56
CA ILE A 107 -30.67 -14.23 -1.44
C ILE A 107 -30.69 -13.50 -0.10
N LYS A 108 -31.03 -14.21 0.98
CA LYS A 108 -31.21 -13.59 2.32
C LYS A 108 -30.39 -14.24 3.41
N THR A 109 -29.96 -15.48 3.21
CA THR A 109 -29.30 -16.27 4.26
C THR A 109 -27.88 -16.67 3.90
N PRO A 110 -27.00 -16.84 4.89
CA PRO A 110 -25.66 -17.37 4.67
C PRO A 110 -25.62 -18.73 3.99
N GLN A 111 -26.62 -19.59 4.27
CA GLN A 111 -26.67 -20.91 3.65
C GLN A 111 -26.94 -20.82 2.13
N GLU A 112 -27.88 -19.97 1.71
CA GLU A 112 -28.13 -19.73 0.29
C GLU A 112 -26.89 -19.23 -0.44
N ALA A 113 -26.10 -18.32 0.21
CA ALA A 113 -24.85 -17.82 -0.36
C ALA A 113 -23.80 -18.93 -0.52
N LYS A 114 -23.62 -19.75 0.51
CA LYS A 114 -22.71 -20.91 0.47
C LYS A 114 -23.11 -21.92 -0.62
N ASP A 115 -24.39 -22.21 -0.72
CA ASP A 115 -24.90 -23.15 -1.71
C ASP A 115 -24.71 -22.61 -3.12
N MET A 116 -24.93 -21.32 -3.34
CA MET A 116 -24.71 -20.69 -4.65
C MET A 116 -23.23 -20.71 -5.05
N ILE A 117 -22.32 -20.37 -4.15
CA ILE A 117 -20.88 -20.46 -4.41
C ILE A 117 -20.48 -21.91 -4.69
N ALA A 118 -20.89 -22.84 -3.85
CA ALA A 118 -20.55 -24.26 -3.99
C ALA A 118 -21.06 -24.83 -5.33
N LYS A 119 -22.29 -24.48 -5.74
CA LYS A 119 -22.85 -24.86 -7.03
C LYS A 119 -21.99 -24.34 -8.18
N GLN A 120 -21.68 -23.05 -8.20
CA GLN A 120 -20.88 -22.43 -9.27
C GLN A 120 -19.46 -22.99 -9.31
N VAL A 121 -18.84 -23.23 -8.16
CA VAL A 121 -17.53 -23.87 -8.06
C VAL A 121 -17.57 -25.29 -8.64
N ALA A 122 -18.57 -26.10 -8.26
CA ALA A 122 -18.73 -27.45 -8.80
C ALA A 122 -18.94 -27.48 -10.33
N GLU A 123 -19.66 -26.49 -10.86
CA GLU A 123 -19.91 -26.37 -12.31
C GLU A 123 -18.62 -26.08 -13.10
N THR A 124 -17.57 -25.55 -12.47
CA THR A 124 -16.27 -25.30 -13.14
C THR A 124 -15.54 -26.59 -13.48
N GLY A 125 -15.74 -27.65 -12.70
CA GLY A 125 -14.98 -28.92 -12.82
C GLY A 125 -13.48 -28.78 -12.49
N ILE A 126 -13.03 -27.66 -11.95
CA ILE A 126 -11.62 -27.39 -11.64
C ILE A 126 -11.24 -28.09 -10.34
N THR A 127 -10.30 -29.03 -10.43
CA THR A 127 -9.73 -29.73 -9.26
C THR A 127 -8.36 -29.22 -8.85
N GLU A 128 -7.54 -28.83 -9.83
CA GLU A 128 -6.20 -28.27 -9.62
C GLU A 128 -6.05 -27.02 -10.48
N PRO A 129 -6.20 -25.81 -9.89
CA PRO A 129 -6.08 -24.56 -10.63
C PRO A 129 -4.67 -24.34 -11.19
N LYS A 130 -4.53 -24.05 -12.48
CA LYS A 130 -3.26 -23.86 -13.17
C LYS A 130 -2.85 -22.39 -13.30
N ASN A 131 -3.83 -21.50 -13.21
CA ASN A 131 -3.66 -20.07 -13.38
C ASN A 131 -4.61 -19.29 -12.46
N LEU A 132 -4.51 -17.97 -12.47
CA LEU A 132 -5.30 -17.11 -11.60
C LEU A 132 -6.79 -17.17 -11.91
N GLU A 133 -7.20 -17.31 -13.17
CA GLU A 133 -8.61 -17.45 -13.55
C GLU A 133 -9.22 -18.70 -12.92
N GLU A 134 -8.58 -19.85 -13.11
CA GLU A 134 -9.03 -21.10 -12.52
C GLU A 134 -9.04 -21.06 -10.98
N GLN A 135 -8.01 -20.46 -10.39
CA GLN A 135 -7.94 -20.26 -8.94
C GLN A 135 -9.10 -19.40 -8.42
N GLY A 136 -9.36 -18.26 -9.05
CA GLY A 136 -10.47 -17.39 -8.67
C GLY A 136 -11.83 -18.07 -8.81
N LEU A 137 -12.07 -18.71 -9.92
CA LEU A 137 -13.30 -19.48 -10.16
C LEU A 137 -13.51 -20.58 -9.12
N SER A 138 -12.45 -21.29 -8.73
CA SER A 138 -12.53 -22.35 -7.70
C SER A 138 -12.76 -21.84 -6.29
N LEU A 139 -12.47 -20.55 -6.02
CA LEU A 139 -12.66 -19.94 -4.70
C LEU A 139 -14.03 -19.31 -4.50
N VAL A 140 -14.55 -18.60 -5.50
CA VAL A 140 -15.76 -17.77 -5.34
C VAL A 140 -16.85 -18.00 -6.37
N GLY A 141 -16.62 -18.90 -7.31
CA GLY A 141 -17.54 -19.16 -8.41
C GLY A 141 -17.50 -18.10 -9.50
N LYS A 142 -18.31 -18.32 -10.55
CA LYS A 142 -18.28 -17.54 -11.79
C LYS A 142 -18.73 -16.09 -11.59
N ASP A 143 -19.86 -15.85 -10.91
CA ASP A 143 -20.46 -14.51 -10.87
C ASP A 143 -19.59 -13.53 -10.10
N VAL A 144 -19.09 -13.92 -8.93
CA VAL A 144 -18.19 -13.07 -8.13
C VAL A 144 -16.87 -12.84 -8.87
N PHE A 145 -16.31 -13.89 -9.46
CA PHE A 145 -15.06 -13.79 -10.20
C PHE A 145 -15.19 -12.86 -11.41
N GLU A 146 -16.16 -13.08 -12.29
CA GLU A 146 -16.32 -12.28 -13.52
C GLU A 146 -16.67 -10.83 -13.23
N LYS A 147 -17.54 -10.55 -12.24
CA LYS A 147 -17.99 -9.21 -11.93
C LYS A 147 -17.02 -8.41 -11.07
N LEU A 148 -16.38 -9.02 -10.09
CA LEU A 148 -15.67 -8.28 -9.04
C LEU A 148 -14.17 -8.54 -8.98
N VAL A 149 -13.65 -9.58 -9.61
CA VAL A 149 -12.23 -9.97 -9.52
C VAL A 149 -11.51 -9.80 -10.83
N LYS A 150 -12.02 -10.39 -11.90
CA LYS A 150 -11.32 -10.54 -13.18
C LYS A 150 -10.83 -9.24 -13.77
N GLY A 151 -11.74 -8.34 -14.14
CA GLY A 151 -11.37 -7.09 -14.83
C GLY A 151 -10.51 -6.16 -13.95
N TYR A 152 -10.76 -6.12 -12.63
CA TYR A 152 -9.94 -5.39 -11.69
C TYR A 152 -8.50 -5.93 -11.66
N THR A 153 -8.35 -7.25 -11.53
CA THR A 153 -7.05 -7.94 -11.51
C THR A 153 -6.30 -7.77 -12.82
N GLU A 154 -6.98 -7.90 -13.96
CA GLU A 154 -6.38 -7.72 -15.28
C GLU A 154 -5.85 -6.30 -15.49
N LYS A 155 -6.55 -5.28 -15.00
CA LYS A 155 -6.05 -3.89 -14.99
C LYS A 155 -4.85 -3.73 -14.06
N GLN A 156 -4.94 -4.28 -12.86
CA GLN A 156 -3.87 -4.18 -11.88
C GLN A 156 -2.57 -4.81 -12.37
N TRP A 157 -2.65 -5.93 -13.09
CA TRP A 157 -1.49 -6.67 -13.57
C TRP A 157 -1.13 -6.39 -15.04
N GLY A 158 -2.02 -5.76 -15.81
CA GLY A 158 -1.81 -5.49 -17.22
C GLY A 158 -1.83 -6.74 -18.11
N ARG A 159 -2.31 -7.88 -17.60
CA ARG A 159 -2.36 -9.19 -18.27
C ARG A 159 -3.69 -9.85 -18.01
N VAL A 160 -4.12 -10.74 -18.90
CA VAL A 160 -5.33 -11.55 -18.70
C VAL A 160 -5.12 -12.58 -17.58
N CYS A 161 -6.17 -12.85 -16.82
CA CYS A 161 -6.09 -13.75 -15.65
C CYS A 161 -5.56 -15.16 -15.98
N LYS A 162 -5.78 -15.64 -17.21
CA LYS A 162 -5.24 -16.93 -17.67
C LYS A 162 -3.72 -17.00 -17.77
N ASP A 163 -3.08 -15.86 -17.98
CA ASP A 163 -1.62 -15.74 -18.11
C ASP A 163 -0.95 -15.40 -16.78
N LEU A 164 -1.72 -15.24 -15.72
CA LEU A 164 -1.24 -14.94 -14.39
C LEU A 164 -1.15 -16.20 -13.52
N PRO A 165 -0.10 -16.35 -12.70
CA PRO A 165 0.03 -17.51 -11.82
C PRO A 165 -1.08 -17.59 -10.76
N ALA A 166 -1.55 -18.80 -10.45
CA ALA A 166 -2.59 -19.05 -9.45
C ALA A 166 -2.24 -18.49 -8.05
N PHE A 167 -0.96 -18.47 -7.66
CA PHE A 167 -0.53 -18.03 -6.33
C PHE A 167 -0.80 -16.54 -6.04
N ILE A 168 -1.04 -15.71 -7.06
CA ILE A 168 -1.38 -14.29 -6.90
C ILE A 168 -2.67 -14.14 -6.06
N ILE A 169 -3.61 -15.06 -6.25
CA ILE A 169 -4.83 -15.14 -5.44
C ILE A 169 -4.81 -16.45 -4.65
N LYS A 170 -4.14 -16.44 -3.49
CA LYS A 170 -4.15 -17.61 -2.60
C LYS A 170 -5.50 -17.83 -1.94
N ARG A 171 -6.21 -16.76 -1.64
CA ARG A 171 -7.55 -16.76 -1.06
C ARG A 171 -8.24 -15.44 -1.42
N LEU A 172 -9.54 -15.49 -1.58
CA LEU A 172 -10.42 -14.33 -1.64
C LEU A 172 -11.24 -14.30 -0.35
N PRO A 173 -11.21 -13.21 0.42
CA PRO A 173 -11.93 -13.14 1.67
C PRO A 173 -13.43 -13.07 1.41
N VAL A 174 -14.12 -14.16 1.77
CA VAL A 174 -15.58 -14.26 1.71
C VAL A 174 -16.12 -14.25 3.13
N ARG A 175 -17.11 -13.41 3.40
CA ARG A 175 -17.77 -13.30 4.70
C ARG A 175 -19.25 -13.60 4.58
N PHE A 176 -19.76 -14.48 5.44
CA PHE A 176 -21.19 -14.80 5.50
C PHE A 176 -21.90 -13.99 6.60
N THR A 177 -21.56 -12.72 6.69
CA THR A 177 -22.14 -11.71 7.60
C THR A 177 -22.44 -10.44 6.80
N PHE A 178 -23.33 -9.56 7.33
CA PHE A 178 -23.62 -8.25 6.74
C PHE A 178 -22.64 -7.17 7.26
N ASP A 179 -21.35 -7.48 7.24
CA ASP A 179 -20.30 -6.58 7.71
C ASP A 179 -19.50 -6.00 6.51
N ASN A 180 -19.59 -4.68 6.33
CA ASN A 180 -18.90 -3.95 5.28
C ASN A 180 -17.52 -3.43 5.70
N ASN A 181 -17.09 -3.63 6.95
CA ASN A 181 -15.74 -3.28 7.34
C ASN A 181 -14.73 -4.12 6.54
N TYR A 182 -13.89 -3.46 5.74
CA TYR A 182 -12.94 -4.14 4.87
C TYR A 182 -11.87 -4.91 5.64
N PHE A 183 -11.41 -4.33 6.76
CA PHE A 183 -10.39 -4.94 7.60
C PHE A 183 -10.99 -5.81 8.70
N ASN A 184 -10.20 -6.80 9.15
CA ASN A 184 -10.52 -7.63 10.33
C ASN A 184 -9.78 -7.15 11.57
N ASP A 185 -9.01 -6.09 11.46
CA ASP A 185 -8.17 -5.58 12.53
C ASP A 185 -8.98 -4.89 13.63
N ARG A 186 -8.46 -4.97 14.85
CA ARG A 186 -9.10 -4.42 16.03
C ARG A 186 -9.12 -2.89 16.02
N TYR A 187 -8.10 -2.28 15.44
CA TYR A 187 -7.93 -0.82 15.39
C TYR A 187 -7.84 -0.38 13.95
N GLN A 188 -8.51 0.70 13.61
CA GLN A 188 -8.38 1.38 12.34
C GLN A 188 -8.81 2.83 12.45
N GLY A 189 -8.36 3.66 11.53
CA GLY A 189 -8.75 5.06 11.44
C GLY A 189 -7.84 5.85 10.51
N ILE A 190 -8.15 7.14 10.39
CA ILE A 190 -7.36 8.12 9.65
C ILE A 190 -6.82 9.14 10.66
N PRO A 191 -5.55 9.53 10.60
CA PRO A 191 -5.01 10.56 11.48
C PRO A 191 -5.66 11.90 11.16
N ILE A 192 -6.16 12.58 12.18
CA ILE A 192 -6.77 13.90 12.04
C ILE A 192 -5.70 14.91 11.58
N GLY A 193 -5.95 15.53 10.43
CA GLY A 193 -5.04 16.47 9.80
C GLY A 193 -3.99 15.83 8.89
N GLY A 194 -4.16 14.56 8.52
CA GLY A 194 -3.37 13.86 7.52
C GLY A 194 -2.09 13.20 8.04
N TYR A 195 -1.57 12.26 7.27
CA TYR A 195 -0.39 11.45 7.64
C TYR A 195 0.91 12.26 7.68
N THR A 196 1.04 13.32 6.89
CA THR A 196 2.27 14.14 6.85
C THR A 196 2.64 14.66 8.23
N LYS A 197 1.66 15.06 9.05
CA LYS A 197 1.87 15.54 10.41
C LYS A 197 2.49 14.50 11.36
N ILE A 198 2.25 13.23 11.12
CA ILE A 198 2.89 12.14 11.86
C ILE A 198 4.39 12.16 11.60
N ILE A 199 4.77 12.26 10.33
CA ILE A 199 6.16 12.28 9.91
C ILE A 199 6.86 13.56 10.38
N GLU A 200 6.19 14.72 10.30
CA GLU A 200 6.70 15.98 10.84
C GLU A 200 7.05 15.86 12.33
N LYS A 201 6.16 15.25 13.14
CA LYS A 201 6.42 15.04 14.56
C LYS A 201 7.51 14.02 14.84
N MET A 202 7.58 12.94 14.04
CA MET A 202 8.66 11.94 14.19
C MET A 202 10.03 12.55 13.87
N LEU A 203 10.09 13.41 12.87
CA LEU A 203 11.34 14.07 12.43
C LEU A 203 11.62 15.41 13.13
N ASP A 204 10.80 15.81 14.09
CA ASP A 204 11.03 17.06 14.82
C ASP A 204 12.43 17.10 15.46
N GLY A 205 13.17 18.19 15.15
CA GLY A 205 14.54 18.38 15.60
C GLY A 205 15.57 17.40 15.03
N ILE A 206 15.27 16.76 13.91
CA ILE A 206 16.19 15.96 13.08
C ILE A 206 16.42 16.73 11.78
N GLU A 207 17.67 16.80 11.31
CA GLU A 207 17.97 17.45 10.05
C GLU A 207 17.44 16.64 8.88
N VAL A 208 16.67 17.30 7.98
CA VAL A 208 16.05 16.68 6.80
C VAL A 208 16.41 17.48 5.56
N LYS A 209 16.80 16.78 4.49
CA LYS A 209 17.03 17.35 3.16
C LYS A 209 16.14 16.63 2.14
N THR A 210 15.18 17.33 1.60
CA THR A 210 14.36 16.90 0.47
C THR A 210 15.06 17.24 -0.85
N ASP A 211 14.48 16.83 -1.99
CA ASP A 211 15.09 17.01 -3.32
C ASP A 211 16.56 16.54 -3.39
N THR A 212 16.87 15.47 -2.64
CA THR A 212 18.25 14.99 -2.48
C THR A 212 18.34 13.52 -2.88
N ASP A 213 18.90 13.26 -4.06
CA ASP A 213 19.21 11.92 -4.53
C ASP A 213 20.40 11.33 -3.75
N TYR A 214 20.25 10.11 -3.23
CA TYR A 214 21.28 9.46 -2.45
C TYR A 214 22.58 9.25 -3.22
N PHE A 215 22.49 8.80 -4.47
CA PHE A 215 23.67 8.44 -5.24
C PHE A 215 24.51 9.64 -5.66
N GLU A 216 23.87 10.78 -5.87
CA GLU A 216 24.57 12.04 -6.11
C GLU A 216 25.11 12.61 -4.81
N PHE A 217 24.30 12.61 -3.74
CA PHE A 217 24.67 13.16 -2.44
C PHE A 217 25.90 12.47 -1.83
N ILE A 218 25.95 11.13 -1.87
CA ILE A 218 27.02 10.36 -1.25
C ILE A 218 28.37 10.52 -1.98
N LYS A 219 28.36 10.80 -3.29
CA LYS A 219 29.60 11.10 -4.04
C LYS A 219 30.32 12.34 -3.50
N GLU A 220 29.53 13.35 -3.13
CA GLU A 220 30.06 14.62 -2.60
C GLU A 220 30.32 14.55 -1.08
N ASN A 221 29.66 13.63 -0.38
CA ASN A 221 29.67 13.52 1.08
C ASN A 221 29.97 12.08 1.56
N PRO A 222 31.07 11.44 1.14
CA PRO A 222 31.31 10.00 1.40
C PRO A 222 31.42 9.64 2.90
N ASP A 223 31.83 10.58 3.74
CA ASP A 223 32.04 10.42 5.18
C ASP A 223 31.00 11.15 6.04
N ILE A 224 29.79 11.36 5.51
CA ILE A 224 28.75 12.18 6.19
C ILE A 224 28.23 11.49 7.44
N ALA A 225 28.15 10.15 7.48
CA ALA A 225 27.64 9.37 8.59
C ALA A 225 28.47 8.10 8.81
N GLU A 226 28.34 7.50 10.00
CA GLU A 226 29.00 6.23 10.34
C GLU A 226 28.32 5.04 9.68
N LYS A 227 26.98 5.04 9.64
CA LYS A 227 26.15 4.05 9.00
C LYS A 227 25.07 4.69 8.13
N THR A 228 24.61 3.99 7.13
CA THR A 228 23.49 4.38 6.27
C THR A 228 22.34 3.41 6.44
N LEU A 229 21.15 3.91 6.78
CA LEU A 229 19.91 3.17 6.59
C LEU A 229 19.36 3.48 5.20
N PHE A 230 19.37 2.51 4.32
CA PHE A 230 18.89 2.65 2.94
C PHE A 230 17.51 2.01 2.78
N THR A 231 16.48 2.82 2.48
CA THR A 231 15.10 2.34 2.27
C THR A 231 14.66 2.34 0.81
N GLY A 232 15.59 2.65 -0.11
CA GLY A 232 15.36 2.57 -1.55
C GLY A 232 15.40 1.15 -2.12
N MET A 233 15.34 1.03 -3.43
CA MET A 233 15.41 -0.26 -4.11
C MET A 233 16.79 -0.89 -3.95
N ILE A 234 16.82 -2.13 -3.46
CA ILE A 234 18.08 -2.84 -3.21
C ILE A 234 18.88 -3.10 -4.50
N ASP A 235 18.20 -3.40 -5.59
CA ASP A 235 18.82 -3.63 -6.90
C ASP A 235 19.41 -2.33 -7.51
N GLU A 236 18.74 -1.19 -7.30
CA GLU A 236 19.25 0.13 -7.67
C GLU A 236 20.53 0.47 -6.89
N TYR A 237 20.56 0.20 -5.59
CA TYR A 237 21.75 0.39 -4.76
C TYR A 237 22.99 -0.31 -5.37
N PHE A 238 22.81 -1.51 -5.86
CA PHE A 238 23.88 -2.28 -6.51
C PHE A 238 24.00 -2.02 -8.03
N GLY A 239 23.40 -0.95 -8.56
CA GLY A 239 23.47 -0.58 -9.97
C GLY A 239 22.90 -1.64 -10.90
N TYR A 240 21.90 -2.39 -10.46
CA TYR A 240 21.22 -3.46 -11.22
C TYR A 240 22.19 -4.56 -11.74
N LYS A 241 23.31 -4.78 -11.10
CA LYS A 241 24.39 -5.69 -11.59
C LYS A 241 23.97 -7.15 -11.73
N LEU A 242 22.92 -7.60 -11.06
CA LEU A 242 22.34 -8.95 -11.21
C LEU A 242 21.04 -8.93 -12.04
N GLY A 243 20.63 -7.76 -12.54
CA GLY A 243 19.37 -7.53 -13.22
C GLY A 243 18.38 -6.76 -12.36
N ALA A 244 17.37 -6.14 -12.97
CA ALA A 244 16.35 -5.39 -12.26
C ALA A 244 15.30 -6.33 -11.66
N LEU A 245 14.90 -6.06 -10.44
CA LEU A 245 13.72 -6.65 -9.81
C LEU A 245 12.45 -6.03 -10.44
N GLU A 246 11.37 -6.79 -10.48
CA GLU A 246 10.12 -6.31 -11.06
C GLU A 246 9.22 -5.66 -10.00
N TYR A 247 8.60 -4.56 -10.39
CA TYR A 247 7.62 -3.83 -9.57
C TYR A 247 6.35 -3.54 -10.38
N ARG A 248 5.29 -3.17 -9.71
CA ARG A 248 4.15 -2.47 -10.30
C ARG A 248 4.23 -1.00 -9.94
N SER A 249 3.80 -0.17 -10.85
CA SER A 249 3.68 1.27 -10.66
C SER A 249 2.23 1.71 -10.66
N VAL A 250 1.95 2.85 -10.03
CA VAL A 250 0.62 3.45 -9.98
C VAL A 250 0.72 4.93 -10.35
N ARG A 251 -0.21 5.41 -11.14
CA ARG A 251 -0.35 6.81 -11.52
C ARG A 251 -1.69 7.33 -11.03
N PHE A 252 -1.70 8.56 -10.55
CA PHE A 252 -2.90 9.25 -10.08
C PHE A 252 -3.20 10.49 -10.93
N GLU A 253 -4.47 10.66 -11.28
CA GLU A 253 -5.00 11.90 -11.84
C GLU A 253 -5.91 12.53 -10.80
N THR A 254 -5.45 13.65 -10.24
CA THR A 254 -6.16 14.37 -9.17
C THR A 254 -6.88 15.57 -9.74
N GLU A 255 -8.15 15.75 -9.35
CA GLU A 255 -9.05 16.79 -9.83
C GLU A 255 -9.84 17.40 -8.68
N VAL A 256 -9.97 18.72 -8.69
CA VAL A 256 -10.89 19.46 -7.81
C VAL A 256 -12.23 19.61 -8.50
N LEU A 257 -13.29 19.19 -7.85
CA LEU A 257 -14.65 19.26 -8.38
C LEU A 257 -15.50 20.28 -7.60
N ASP A 258 -16.31 21.04 -8.31
CA ASP A 258 -17.26 22.01 -7.75
C ASP A 258 -18.57 21.32 -7.31
N THR A 259 -18.42 20.41 -6.38
CA THR A 259 -19.50 19.69 -5.71
C THR A 259 -19.04 19.27 -4.33
N ASP A 260 -19.95 19.20 -3.39
CA ASP A 260 -19.65 18.79 -2.00
C ASP A 260 -19.55 17.28 -1.83
N ASN A 261 -20.06 16.48 -2.77
CA ASN A 261 -20.08 15.02 -2.71
C ASN A 261 -20.18 14.43 -4.11
N TYR A 262 -19.14 13.75 -4.57
CA TYR A 262 -19.05 13.19 -5.90
C TYR A 262 -19.58 11.75 -5.99
N GLN A 263 -19.13 10.87 -5.08
CA GLN A 263 -19.44 9.45 -5.14
C GLN A 263 -19.99 8.86 -3.83
N GLY A 264 -20.09 9.67 -2.77
CA GLY A 264 -20.70 9.28 -1.49
C GLY A 264 -19.88 8.29 -0.68
N ASN A 265 -18.62 8.01 -1.05
CA ASN A 265 -17.71 7.11 -0.35
C ASN A 265 -16.26 7.50 -0.64
N ALA A 266 -15.35 7.21 0.30
CA ALA A 266 -13.94 7.50 0.11
C ALA A 266 -13.33 6.68 -1.04
N VAL A 267 -13.70 5.42 -1.20
CA VAL A 267 -13.11 4.52 -2.20
C VAL A 267 -14.21 3.79 -2.98
N VAL A 268 -14.19 3.97 -4.29
CA VAL A 268 -15.04 3.23 -5.23
C VAL A 268 -14.15 2.53 -6.24
N ASN A 269 -14.21 1.20 -6.25
CA ASN A 269 -13.51 0.36 -7.22
C ASN A 269 -14.32 0.18 -8.49
N TYR A 270 -13.66 0.26 -9.64
CA TYR A 270 -14.25 -0.02 -10.95
C TYR A 270 -13.71 -1.36 -11.43
N THR A 271 -14.54 -2.38 -11.48
CA THR A 271 -14.09 -3.76 -11.69
C THR A 271 -14.17 -4.22 -13.13
N GLU A 272 -14.88 -3.54 -13.99
CA GLU A 272 -14.88 -3.84 -15.43
C GLU A 272 -13.55 -3.42 -16.09
N ARG A 273 -13.12 -4.18 -17.08
CA ARG A 273 -11.83 -4.01 -17.76
C ARG A 273 -11.80 -2.75 -18.63
N GLU A 274 -12.94 -2.36 -19.18
CA GLU A 274 -13.11 -1.24 -20.12
C GLU A 274 -12.91 0.12 -19.45
N VAL A 275 -13.14 0.22 -18.15
CA VAL A 275 -12.83 1.41 -17.36
C VAL A 275 -11.33 1.45 -17.08
N PRO A 276 -10.60 2.49 -17.53
CA PRO A 276 -9.13 2.45 -17.55
C PRO A 276 -8.47 2.58 -16.15
N TYR A 277 -9.17 3.15 -15.17
CA TYR A 277 -8.70 3.25 -13.78
C TYR A 277 -9.24 2.11 -12.92
N THR A 278 -8.51 1.77 -11.87
CA THR A 278 -8.90 0.72 -10.92
C THR A 278 -9.88 1.20 -9.88
N ARG A 279 -9.74 2.47 -9.46
CA ARG A 279 -10.61 3.09 -8.45
C ARG A 279 -10.60 4.62 -8.55
N ILE A 280 -11.62 5.23 -7.96
CA ILE A 280 -11.65 6.64 -7.64
C ILE A 280 -11.61 6.79 -6.12
N ILE A 281 -10.75 7.69 -5.65
CA ILE A 281 -10.64 8.08 -4.26
C ILE A 281 -11.24 9.48 -4.12
N GLU A 282 -12.25 9.66 -3.27
CA GLU A 282 -12.76 10.95 -2.87
C GLU A 282 -12.26 11.28 -1.46
N HIS A 283 -11.24 12.10 -1.38
CA HIS A 283 -10.37 12.23 -0.20
C HIS A 283 -11.06 12.82 1.03
N LYS A 284 -12.02 13.72 0.85
CA LYS A 284 -12.69 14.39 1.98
C LYS A 284 -13.39 13.41 2.93
N HIS A 285 -13.87 12.27 2.41
CA HIS A 285 -14.60 11.30 3.22
C HIS A 285 -13.72 10.61 4.27
N PHE A 286 -12.40 10.58 4.10
CA PHE A 286 -11.48 10.00 5.09
C PHE A 286 -11.54 10.74 6.45
N GLU A 287 -11.72 12.06 6.41
CA GLU A 287 -11.78 12.89 7.62
C GLU A 287 -13.19 13.50 7.82
N PHE A 288 -14.22 12.91 7.23
CA PHE A 288 -15.62 13.38 7.32
C PHE A 288 -15.78 14.85 6.93
N GLY A 289 -15.02 15.30 5.93
CA GLY A 289 -14.92 16.69 5.49
C GLY A 289 -16.26 17.23 4.99
N LYS A 290 -16.49 18.56 5.24
CA LYS A 290 -17.71 19.28 4.89
C LYS A 290 -17.45 20.46 3.95
N GLN A 291 -16.32 20.44 3.24
CA GLN A 291 -15.96 21.46 2.25
C GLN A 291 -17.01 21.53 1.14
N GLU A 292 -17.25 22.70 0.57
CA GLU A 292 -18.18 22.89 -0.55
C GLU A 292 -17.71 22.23 -1.84
N LYS A 293 -16.37 22.11 -1.99
CA LYS A 293 -15.72 21.36 -3.07
C LYS A 293 -15.22 20.01 -2.60
N THR A 294 -14.95 19.13 -3.55
CA THR A 294 -14.30 17.85 -3.26
C THR A 294 -13.07 17.64 -4.14
N VAL A 295 -12.18 16.77 -3.70
CA VAL A 295 -11.00 16.36 -4.46
C VAL A 295 -11.06 14.85 -4.69
N ILE A 296 -10.97 14.45 -5.95
CA ILE A 296 -10.91 13.04 -6.34
C ILE A 296 -9.56 12.71 -6.96
N SER A 297 -9.15 11.46 -6.83
CA SER A 297 -8.01 10.90 -7.57
C SER A 297 -8.42 9.62 -8.27
N ARG A 298 -8.19 9.55 -9.59
CA ARG A 298 -8.33 8.32 -10.38
C ARG A 298 -7.00 7.58 -10.35
N GLU A 299 -7.03 6.32 -9.96
CA GLU A 299 -5.85 5.46 -9.85
C GLU A 299 -5.71 4.56 -11.06
N TYR A 300 -4.54 4.61 -11.70
CA TYR A 300 -4.19 3.79 -12.86
C TYR A 300 -3.00 2.92 -12.53
N SER A 301 -3.15 1.61 -12.66
CA SER A 301 -2.03 0.69 -12.54
C SER A 301 -1.22 0.62 -13.84
N SER A 302 0.08 0.53 -13.73
CA SER A 302 0.98 0.41 -14.88
C SER A 302 2.14 -0.53 -14.60
N GLU A 303 2.75 -1.02 -15.68
CA GLU A 303 4.01 -1.74 -15.60
C GLU A 303 5.12 -0.77 -15.19
N TRP A 304 5.93 -1.20 -14.24
CA TRP A 304 7.08 -0.42 -13.80
C TRP A 304 8.26 -0.59 -14.76
N LYS A 305 9.02 0.45 -14.96
CA LYS A 305 10.30 0.46 -15.68
C LYS A 305 11.32 1.24 -14.85
N VAL A 306 12.59 0.92 -15.04
CA VAL A 306 13.69 1.66 -14.40
C VAL A 306 13.51 3.17 -14.61
N GLY A 307 13.57 3.93 -13.51
CA GLY A 307 13.31 5.37 -13.47
C GLY A 307 11.87 5.77 -13.11
N MET A 308 10.94 4.81 -13.03
CA MET A 308 9.59 5.06 -12.51
C MET A 308 9.51 4.79 -11.00
N GLU A 309 8.52 5.37 -10.34
CA GLU A 309 8.26 5.07 -8.91
C GLU A 309 7.77 3.62 -8.72
N PRO A 310 8.47 2.80 -7.91
CA PRO A 310 8.04 1.46 -7.58
C PRO A 310 6.99 1.49 -6.45
N TYR A 311 5.83 0.87 -6.66
CA TYR A 311 4.78 0.79 -5.64
C TYR A 311 4.68 -0.57 -4.98
N TYR A 312 4.69 -1.64 -5.79
CA TYR A 312 4.50 -3.00 -5.30
C TYR A 312 5.54 -3.93 -5.89
N PRO A 313 6.27 -4.72 -5.07
CA PRO A 313 7.15 -5.76 -5.58
C PRO A 313 6.34 -6.89 -6.23
N VAL A 314 6.86 -7.46 -7.30
CA VAL A 314 6.30 -8.65 -7.97
C VAL A 314 6.96 -9.89 -7.39
N ASN A 315 6.40 -10.42 -6.29
CA ASN A 315 6.96 -11.55 -5.55
C ASN A 315 6.66 -12.90 -6.23
N ASN A 316 7.20 -13.12 -7.44
CA ASN A 316 7.23 -14.42 -8.08
C ASN A 316 8.52 -15.18 -7.72
N GLU A 317 8.61 -16.45 -8.11
CA GLU A 317 9.76 -17.31 -7.79
C GLU A 317 11.09 -16.76 -8.34
N GLN A 318 11.07 -16.22 -9.56
CA GLN A 318 12.25 -15.65 -10.21
C GLN A 318 12.77 -14.42 -9.47
N ASN A 319 11.87 -13.47 -9.18
CA ASN A 319 12.23 -12.25 -8.47
C ASN A 319 12.64 -12.52 -7.02
N ASN A 320 12.00 -13.48 -6.36
CA ASN A 320 12.40 -13.85 -5.00
C ASN A 320 13.81 -14.45 -4.98
N LYS A 321 14.16 -15.31 -5.95
CA LYS A 321 15.54 -15.81 -6.09
C LYS A 321 16.54 -14.69 -6.38
N LEU A 322 16.19 -13.77 -7.28
CA LEU A 322 17.05 -12.62 -7.61
C LEU A 322 17.24 -11.71 -6.37
N PHE A 323 16.17 -11.48 -5.61
CA PHE A 323 16.26 -10.72 -4.36
C PHE A 323 17.18 -11.38 -3.33
N GLU A 324 17.14 -12.72 -3.19
CA GLU A 324 18.05 -13.43 -2.29
C GLU A 324 19.52 -13.26 -2.69
N GLU A 325 19.83 -13.19 -3.99
CA GLU A 325 21.20 -12.92 -4.44
C GLU A 325 21.61 -11.46 -4.12
N TYR A 326 20.72 -10.48 -4.27
CA TYR A 326 20.97 -9.12 -3.79
C TYR A 326 21.15 -9.06 -2.27
N ARG A 327 20.39 -9.85 -1.53
CA ARG A 327 20.51 -9.91 -0.07
C ARG A 327 21.88 -10.39 0.38
N LYS A 328 22.45 -11.40 -0.30
CA LYS A 328 23.82 -11.85 -0.06
C LYS A 328 24.87 -10.74 -0.28
N LEU A 329 24.63 -9.85 -1.25
CA LEU A 329 25.49 -8.69 -1.46
C LEU A 329 25.30 -7.66 -0.34
N ALA A 330 24.06 -7.41 0.05
CA ALA A 330 23.73 -6.49 1.14
C ALA A 330 24.34 -6.92 2.47
N ASP A 331 24.40 -8.22 2.74
CA ASP A 331 25.01 -8.78 3.96
C ASP A 331 26.54 -8.57 4.03
N GLN A 332 27.17 -8.19 2.91
CA GLN A 332 28.61 -7.85 2.87
C GLN A 332 28.87 -6.37 3.13
N GLU A 333 27.84 -5.53 3.05
CA GLU A 333 27.92 -4.09 3.32
C GLU A 333 27.96 -3.83 4.83
N LYS A 334 29.13 -3.54 5.37
CA LYS A 334 29.34 -3.40 6.83
C LYS A 334 28.65 -2.18 7.45
N ASN A 335 28.50 -1.11 6.65
CA ASN A 335 28.01 0.19 7.14
C ASN A 335 26.69 0.59 6.50
N VAL A 336 26.00 -0.33 5.81
CA VAL A 336 24.69 -0.08 5.19
C VAL A 336 23.67 -1.08 5.68
N ILE A 337 22.57 -0.57 6.19
CA ILE A 337 21.42 -1.33 6.64
C ILE A 337 20.32 -1.17 5.59
N PHE A 338 19.84 -2.26 5.05
CA PHE A 338 18.72 -2.24 4.10
C PHE A 338 17.41 -2.47 4.83
N GLY A 339 16.44 -1.56 4.63
CA GLY A 339 15.15 -1.64 5.31
C GLY A 339 14.00 -1.08 4.49
N GLY A 340 12.78 -1.19 5.02
CA GLY A 340 11.56 -0.73 4.36
C GLY A 340 11.12 -1.65 3.22
N ARG A 341 10.06 -1.24 2.52
CA ARG A 341 9.40 -2.06 1.48
C ARG A 341 10.32 -2.37 0.31
N LEU A 342 11.08 -1.41 -0.17
CA LEU A 342 11.94 -1.55 -1.34
C LEU A 342 13.28 -2.21 -0.99
N GLY A 343 13.89 -1.85 0.15
CA GLY A 343 15.13 -2.47 0.63
C GLY A 343 14.96 -3.95 0.99
N ASN A 344 13.77 -4.35 1.44
CA ASN A 344 13.43 -5.74 1.76
C ASN A 344 12.63 -6.44 0.66
N TYR A 345 12.38 -5.77 -0.47
CA TYR A 345 11.58 -6.30 -1.58
C TYR A 345 10.30 -6.99 -1.11
N LYS A 346 9.58 -6.36 -0.18
CA LYS A 346 8.42 -6.94 0.50
C LYS A 346 7.27 -5.94 0.58
N TYR A 347 6.05 -6.44 0.37
CA TYR A 347 4.87 -5.65 0.64
C TYR A 347 4.63 -5.60 2.15
N TYR A 348 4.47 -4.38 2.67
CA TYR A 348 4.08 -4.12 4.06
C TYR A 348 2.89 -3.18 4.09
N ASP A 349 1.89 -3.46 4.92
CA ASP A 349 0.95 -2.45 5.39
C ASP A 349 1.63 -1.52 6.39
N MET A 350 1.06 -0.36 6.67
CA MET A 350 1.71 0.66 7.52
C MET A 350 2.08 0.17 8.91
N ASP A 351 1.24 -0.68 9.51
CA ASP A 351 1.51 -1.29 10.81
C ASP A 351 2.76 -2.19 10.76
N LYS A 352 2.90 -2.98 9.70
CA LYS A 352 4.07 -3.84 9.49
C LYS A 352 5.33 -3.06 9.15
N VAL A 353 5.19 -1.88 8.54
CA VAL A 353 6.31 -0.95 8.36
C VAL A 353 6.84 -0.48 9.70
N ILE A 354 5.94 -0.10 10.62
CA ILE A 354 6.31 0.34 11.98
C ILE A 354 6.94 -0.82 12.77
N GLU A 355 6.32 -2.01 12.76
CA GLU A 355 6.88 -3.20 13.41
C GLU A 355 8.32 -3.46 12.94
N ALA A 356 8.53 -3.56 11.64
CA ALA A 356 9.84 -3.85 11.06
C ALA A 356 10.88 -2.74 11.36
N ALA A 357 10.46 -1.47 11.42
CA ALA A 357 11.35 -0.38 11.79
C ALA A 357 11.74 -0.44 13.28
N LEU A 358 10.80 -0.76 14.17
CA LEU A 358 11.06 -0.93 15.59
C LEU A 358 11.93 -2.17 15.90
N GLU A 359 11.75 -3.26 15.15
CA GLU A 359 12.62 -4.43 15.20
C GLU A 359 14.06 -4.05 14.81
N MET A 360 14.23 -3.33 13.69
CA MET A 360 15.54 -2.84 13.26
C MET A 360 16.19 -1.92 14.30
N VAL A 361 15.42 -1.06 14.95
CA VAL A 361 15.91 -0.21 16.05
C VAL A 361 16.39 -1.04 17.24
N ALA A 362 15.69 -2.13 17.56
CA ALA A 362 16.07 -3.00 18.68
C ALA A 362 17.32 -3.83 18.39
N GLU A 363 17.56 -4.18 17.12
CA GLU A 363 18.73 -4.92 16.69
C GLU A 363 19.97 -4.02 16.55
N GLU A 364 19.78 -2.79 16.07
CA GLU A 364 20.89 -1.90 15.69
C GLU A 364 21.33 -0.96 16.83
N LEU A 365 20.40 -0.53 17.69
CA LEU A 365 20.60 0.48 18.73
C LEU A 365 20.43 -0.06 20.15
#